data_0b833392ed4c7cf19fcd17f985fc6abb
#
_entry.id   0b833392ed4c7cf19fcd17f985fc6abb
#
_cell.length_a   1.000
_cell.length_b   1.000
_cell.length_c   1.000
_cell.angle_alpha   90.00
_cell.angle_beta   90.00
_cell.angle_gamma   90.00
#
_symmetry.space_group_name_H-M   'P 1'
#
loop_
_entity.id
_entity.type
_entity.pdbx_description
1 polymer ?
#
loop_
_entity_poly.entity_id
_entity_poly.type
_entity_poly.pdbx_seq_one_letter_code
_entity_poly.pdbx_strand_id
1 'polypeptide(L)'
;MRSGGINWLAVLIAAIAIYAIGFVIYAMLIPEPTWMAMSGMTEAEKATAMSRMMYSPIMPIMIAVFMAVLFKWGQVADAMSGIRWGAVIALASAIPTMLYGWVYGGLSTDMTMVDCGHLLLGHVAAGAVLGGWK
;
A
#
# COMPACT_ATOMS: atom_id res chain seq x y z
N MET A 1 -10.99 9.50 19.03
CA MET A 1 -11.96 9.20 17.94
C MET A 1 -12.12 7.68 17.78
N ARG A 2 -12.88 7.06 18.66
CA ARG A 2 -13.21 5.62 18.59
C ARG A 2 -14.67 5.42 18.30
N SER A 3 -15.00 4.58 17.32
CA SER A 3 -16.36 4.17 17.02
C SER A 3 -16.35 2.73 16.55
N GLY A 4 -17.30 1.93 17.00
CA GLY A 4 -17.37 0.51 16.63
C GLY A 4 -16.13 -0.32 17.03
N GLY A 5 -15.36 0.10 18.03
CA GLY A 5 -14.13 -0.56 18.46
C GLY A 5 -12.91 -0.32 17.57
N ILE A 6 -13.01 0.62 16.62
CA ILE A 6 -11.91 1.03 15.73
C ILE A 6 -11.42 2.42 16.14
N ASN A 7 -10.10 2.61 16.20
CA ASN A 7 -9.46 3.91 16.38
C ASN A 7 -9.26 4.57 15.01
N TRP A 8 -10.17 5.46 14.63
CA TRP A 8 -10.15 6.12 13.32
C TRP A 8 -8.95 7.05 13.11
N LEU A 9 -8.35 7.57 14.19
CA LEU A 9 -7.10 8.33 14.08
C LEU A 9 -5.94 7.41 13.68
N ALA A 10 -5.87 6.20 14.25
CA ALA A 10 -4.88 5.21 13.84
C ALA A 10 -5.07 4.79 12.37
N VAL A 11 -6.33 4.66 11.92
CA VAL A 11 -6.64 4.38 10.49
C VAL A 11 -6.12 5.50 9.60
N LEU A 12 -6.35 6.76 9.95
CA LEU A 12 -5.85 7.90 9.18
C LEU A 12 -4.32 7.92 9.11
N ILE A 13 -3.64 7.72 10.25
CA ILE A 13 -2.17 7.69 10.29
C ILE A 13 -1.61 6.49 9.51
N ALA A 14 -2.26 5.32 9.58
CA ALA A 14 -1.87 4.16 8.79
C ALA A 14 -2.00 4.42 7.28
N ALA A 15 -3.08 5.06 6.84
CA ALA A 15 -3.27 5.45 5.44
C ALA A 15 -2.18 6.45 4.99
N ILE A 16 -1.87 7.45 5.82
CA ILE A 16 -0.79 8.39 5.55
C ILE A 16 0.56 7.67 5.47
N ALA A 17 0.84 6.71 6.33
CA ALA A 17 2.10 5.96 6.32
C ALA A 17 2.25 5.17 5.01
N ILE A 18 1.20 4.48 4.54
CA ILE A 18 1.21 3.78 3.24
C ILE A 18 1.50 4.78 2.11
N TYR A 19 0.79 5.91 2.10
CA TYR A 19 0.94 6.93 1.07
C TYR A 19 2.34 7.54 1.06
N ALA A 20 2.89 7.84 2.24
CA ALA A 20 4.23 8.40 2.40
C ALA A 20 5.32 7.43 1.90
N ILE A 21 5.18 6.13 2.16
CA ILE A 21 6.10 5.10 1.63
C ILE A 21 6.06 5.11 0.10
N GLY A 22 4.88 5.14 -0.51
CA GLY A 22 4.73 5.27 -1.96
C GLY A 22 5.38 6.54 -2.50
N PHE A 23 5.13 7.68 -1.85
CA PHE A 23 5.75 8.95 -2.23
C PHE A 23 7.28 8.89 -2.19
N VAL A 24 7.85 8.33 -1.12
CA VAL A 24 9.31 8.16 -1.01
C VAL A 24 9.85 7.28 -2.13
N ILE A 25 9.23 6.14 -2.41
CA ILE A 25 9.69 5.21 -3.44
C ILE A 25 9.59 5.85 -4.83
N TYR A 26 8.41 6.33 -5.22
CA TYR A 26 8.16 6.74 -6.61
C TYR A 26 8.53 8.19 -6.93
N ALA A 27 8.55 9.08 -5.94
CA ALA A 27 8.86 10.48 -6.17
C ALA A 27 10.27 10.88 -5.75
N MET A 28 10.91 10.13 -4.84
CA MET A 28 12.22 10.49 -4.30
C MET A 28 13.32 9.51 -4.69
N LEU A 29 13.05 8.20 -4.71
CA LEU A 29 14.09 7.19 -4.93
C LEU A 29 14.21 6.78 -6.39
N ILE A 30 13.13 6.85 -7.18
CA ILE A 30 13.13 6.46 -8.59
C ILE A 30 13.06 7.72 -9.46
N PRO A 31 14.16 8.08 -10.16
CA PRO A 31 14.12 9.20 -11.10
C PRO A 31 13.06 8.98 -12.20
N GLU A 32 12.43 10.05 -12.63
CA GLU A 32 11.37 9.98 -13.65
C GLU A 32 11.77 9.22 -14.93
N PRO A 33 12.95 9.40 -15.52
CA PRO A 33 13.35 8.62 -16.70
C PRO A 33 13.45 7.12 -16.42
N THR A 34 13.90 6.74 -15.21
CA THR A 34 13.94 5.34 -14.78
C THR A 34 12.55 4.78 -14.61
N TRP A 35 11.65 5.54 -13.97
CA TRP A 35 10.26 5.15 -13.81
C TRP A 35 9.56 4.95 -15.17
N MET A 36 9.75 5.86 -16.13
CA MET A 36 9.21 5.74 -17.49
C MET A 36 9.73 4.48 -18.20
N ALA A 37 11.03 4.19 -18.09
CA ALA A 37 11.63 2.99 -18.68
C ALA A 37 11.08 1.71 -18.05
N MET A 38 10.91 1.68 -16.73
CA MET A 38 10.39 0.54 -15.98
C MET A 38 8.90 0.31 -16.23
N SER A 39 8.10 1.38 -16.29
CA SER A 39 6.65 1.28 -16.50
C SER A 39 6.27 0.93 -17.93
N GLY A 40 7.14 1.24 -18.90
CA GLY A 40 6.85 1.09 -20.32
C GLY A 40 5.76 2.02 -20.85
N MET A 41 5.36 3.03 -20.07
CA MET A 41 4.30 3.97 -20.45
C MET A 41 4.79 4.97 -21.49
N THR A 42 3.91 5.30 -22.44
CA THR A 42 4.06 6.44 -23.32
C THR A 42 3.77 7.76 -22.58
N GLU A 43 4.20 8.91 -23.12
CA GLU A 43 3.88 10.22 -22.55
C GLU A 43 2.36 10.48 -22.47
N ALA A 44 1.58 9.98 -23.43
CA ALA A 44 0.14 10.11 -23.42
C ALA A 44 -0.52 9.30 -22.30
N GLU A 45 -0.04 8.07 -22.05
CA GLU A 45 -0.50 7.23 -20.94
C GLU A 45 -0.11 7.83 -19.60
N LYS A 46 1.10 8.40 -19.47
CA LYS A 46 1.54 9.12 -18.29
C LYS A 46 0.64 10.32 -17.99
N ALA A 47 0.31 11.14 -18.99
CA ALA A 47 -0.61 12.27 -18.82
C ALA A 47 -1.98 11.81 -18.32
N THR A 48 -2.48 10.68 -18.85
CA THR A 48 -3.72 10.06 -18.39
C THR A 48 -3.60 9.56 -16.93
N ALA A 49 -2.49 8.90 -16.58
CA ALA A 49 -2.24 8.43 -15.22
C ALA A 49 -2.17 9.60 -14.23
N MET A 50 -1.48 10.69 -14.60
CA MET A 50 -1.41 11.90 -13.77
C MET A 50 -2.78 12.53 -13.51
N SER A 51 -3.68 12.56 -14.50
CA SER A 51 -5.05 13.06 -14.31
C SER A 51 -5.86 12.24 -13.29
N ARG A 52 -5.52 10.95 -13.12
CA ARG A 52 -6.16 10.04 -12.15
C ARG A 52 -5.48 10.07 -10.78
N MET A 53 -4.35 10.74 -10.64
CA MET A 53 -3.57 10.76 -9.39
C MET A 53 -4.34 11.35 -8.20
N MET A 54 -5.34 12.20 -8.46
CA MET A 54 -6.24 12.73 -7.43
C MET A 54 -7.01 11.63 -6.68
N TYR A 55 -7.18 10.45 -7.28
CA TYR A 55 -7.85 9.30 -6.66
C TYR A 55 -6.90 8.39 -5.87
N SER A 56 -5.59 8.61 -5.97
CA SER A 56 -4.59 7.75 -5.33
C SER A 56 -4.73 7.61 -3.81
N PRO A 57 -5.23 8.60 -3.03
CA PRO A 57 -5.45 8.42 -1.60
C PRO A 57 -6.53 7.39 -1.24
N ILE A 58 -7.42 7.05 -2.16
CA ILE A 58 -8.51 6.09 -1.90
C ILE A 58 -7.93 4.71 -1.55
N MET A 59 -6.89 4.27 -2.25
CA MET A 59 -6.29 2.94 -2.05
C MET A 59 -5.71 2.74 -0.64
N PRO A 60 -4.81 3.62 -0.13
CA PRO A 60 -4.28 3.46 1.22
C PRO A 60 -5.36 3.64 2.30
N ILE A 61 -6.38 4.47 2.08
CA ILE A 61 -7.51 4.59 3.00
C ILE A 61 -8.27 3.26 3.08
N MET A 62 -8.60 2.65 1.94
CA MET A 62 -9.27 1.35 1.90
C MET A 62 -8.45 0.27 2.61
N ILE A 63 -7.15 0.18 2.32
CA ILE A 63 -6.25 -0.77 2.97
C ILE A 63 -6.28 -0.57 4.50
N ALA A 64 -6.09 0.65 4.98
CA ALA A 64 -6.06 0.95 6.42
C ALA A 64 -7.40 0.64 7.11
N VAL A 65 -8.53 0.97 6.48
CA VAL A 65 -9.88 0.69 7.02
C VAL A 65 -10.10 -0.82 7.14
N PHE A 66 -9.86 -1.58 6.06
CA PHE A 66 -10.12 -3.02 6.09
C PHE A 66 -9.12 -3.78 6.97
N MET A 67 -7.86 -3.35 7.03
CA MET A 67 -6.90 -3.88 8.00
C MET A 67 -7.36 -3.63 9.44
N ALA A 68 -7.87 -2.44 9.76
CA ALA A 68 -8.41 -2.14 11.08
C ALA A 68 -9.60 -3.04 11.46
N VAL A 69 -10.48 -3.35 10.48
CA VAL A 69 -11.59 -4.30 10.68
C VAL A 69 -11.07 -5.71 10.94
N LEU A 70 -10.11 -6.19 10.13
CA LEU A 70 -9.48 -7.51 10.31
C LEU A 70 -8.77 -7.60 11.67
N PHE A 71 -8.06 -6.55 12.07
CA PHE A 71 -7.35 -6.50 13.36
C PHE A 71 -8.31 -6.54 14.55
N LYS A 72 -9.46 -5.89 14.41
CA LYS A 72 -10.53 -6.01 15.42
C LYS A 72 -11.02 -7.45 15.55
N TRP A 73 -11.29 -8.14 14.44
CA TRP A 73 -11.74 -9.53 14.45
C TRP A 73 -10.65 -10.50 14.93
N GLY A 74 -9.42 -10.27 14.50
CA GLY A 74 -8.24 -11.07 14.90
C GLY A 74 -7.68 -10.71 16.28
N GLN A 75 -8.30 -9.77 17.00
CA GLN A 75 -7.86 -9.31 18.32
C GLN A 75 -6.37 -8.90 18.37
N VAL A 76 -5.89 -8.32 17.27
CA VAL A 76 -4.50 -7.82 17.17
C VAL A 76 -4.31 -6.69 18.17
N ALA A 77 -3.34 -6.87 19.08
CA ALA A 77 -3.27 -6.10 20.32
C ALA A 77 -2.00 -5.27 20.51
N ASP A 78 -0.99 -5.45 19.66
CA ASP A 78 0.31 -4.81 19.75
C ASP A 78 0.94 -4.60 18.37
N ALA A 79 1.96 -3.72 18.30
CA ALA A 79 2.61 -3.36 17.06
C ALA A 79 3.29 -4.55 16.35
N MET A 80 3.91 -5.46 17.09
CA MET A 80 4.59 -6.61 16.50
C MET A 80 3.61 -7.60 15.87
N SER A 81 2.50 -7.87 16.54
CA SER A 81 1.40 -8.65 15.96
C SER A 81 0.82 -7.94 14.74
N GLY A 82 0.66 -6.62 14.79
CA GLY A 82 0.20 -5.82 13.66
C GLY A 82 1.14 -5.90 12.47
N ILE A 83 2.45 -5.83 12.67
CA ILE A 83 3.49 -6.03 11.63
C ILE A 83 3.34 -7.40 10.97
N ARG A 84 3.23 -8.47 11.78
CA ARG A 84 3.08 -9.84 11.27
C ARG A 84 1.80 -10.00 10.44
N TRP A 85 0.67 -9.50 10.94
CA TRP A 85 -0.59 -9.51 10.23
C TRP A 85 -0.53 -8.68 8.94
N GLY A 86 0.09 -7.50 8.98
CA GLY A 86 0.31 -6.69 7.78
C GLY A 86 1.11 -7.42 6.71
N ALA A 87 2.21 -8.07 7.10
CA ALA A 87 3.02 -8.88 6.18
C ALA A 87 2.20 -10.05 5.60
N VAL A 88 1.44 -10.78 6.42
CA VAL A 88 0.59 -11.90 5.96
C VAL A 88 -0.47 -11.41 4.98
N ILE A 89 -1.13 -10.29 5.25
CA ILE A 89 -2.15 -9.73 4.35
C ILE A 89 -1.52 -9.33 3.01
N ALA A 90 -0.35 -8.68 3.02
CA ALA A 90 0.36 -8.33 1.80
C ALA A 90 0.72 -9.57 0.98
N LEU A 91 1.30 -10.59 1.62
CA LEU A 91 1.73 -11.83 0.97
C LEU A 91 0.57 -12.72 0.51
N ALA A 92 -0.57 -12.69 1.19
CA ALA A 92 -1.72 -13.51 0.85
C ALA A 92 -2.65 -12.88 -0.18
N SER A 93 -2.61 -11.56 -0.37
CA SER A 93 -3.58 -10.83 -1.19
C SER A 93 -2.92 -9.83 -2.14
N ALA A 94 -2.27 -8.80 -1.61
CA ALA A 94 -1.79 -7.68 -2.41
C ALA A 94 -0.70 -8.09 -3.41
N ILE A 95 0.31 -8.82 -2.96
CA ILE A 95 1.41 -9.29 -3.82
C ILE A 95 0.93 -10.31 -4.86
N PRO A 96 0.16 -11.36 -4.54
CA PRO A 96 -0.41 -12.24 -5.55
C PRO A 96 -1.25 -11.51 -6.61
N THR A 97 -2.04 -10.51 -6.20
CA THR A 97 -2.81 -9.69 -7.16
C THR A 97 -1.89 -8.94 -8.12
N MET A 98 -0.77 -8.38 -7.63
CA MET A 98 0.22 -7.73 -8.47
C MET A 98 0.91 -8.71 -9.44
N LEU A 99 1.22 -9.92 -8.96
CA LEU A 99 1.81 -10.98 -9.79
C LEU A 99 0.85 -11.44 -10.91
N TYR A 100 -0.47 -11.41 -10.70
CA TYR A 100 -1.43 -11.63 -11.79
C TYR A 100 -1.25 -10.61 -12.93
N GLY A 101 -1.05 -9.33 -12.59
CA GLY A 101 -0.76 -8.28 -13.56
C GLY A 101 0.54 -8.53 -14.34
N TRP A 102 1.56 -9.03 -13.67
CA TRP A 102 2.83 -9.41 -14.30
C TRP A 102 2.67 -10.63 -15.22
N VAL A 103 2.03 -11.69 -14.76
CA VAL A 103 1.87 -12.95 -15.54
C VAL A 103 0.95 -12.76 -16.74
N TYR A 104 -0.17 -12.07 -16.57
CA TYR A 104 -1.24 -12.02 -17.58
C TYR A 104 -1.44 -10.62 -18.18
N GLY A 105 -0.99 -9.57 -17.53
CA GLY A 105 -1.23 -8.18 -17.93
C GLY A 105 -0.04 -7.48 -18.59
N GLY A 106 1.09 -8.16 -18.73
CA GLY A 106 2.27 -7.61 -19.40
C GLY A 106 3.01 -6.52 -18.61
N LEU A 107 2.83 -6.46 -17.29
CA LEU A 107 3.60 -5.55 -16.43
C LEU A 107 5.10 -5.91 -16.50
N SER A 108 5.97 -4.90 -16.49
CA SER A 108 7.41 -5.13 -16.46
C SER A 108 7.84 -5.79 -15.15
N THR A 109 8.88 -6.60 -15.19
CA THR A 109 9.44 -7.27 -14.02
C THR A 109 9.94 -6.26 -12.99
N ASP A 110 10.68 -5.25 -13.42
CA ASP A 110 11.28 -4.25 -12.54
C ASP A 110 10.20 -3.45 -11.79
N MET A 111 9.17 -3.00 -12.52
CA MET A 111 8.06 -2.27 -11.90
C MET A 111 7.29 -3.16 -10.92
N THR A 112 7.02 -4.40 -11.29
CA THR A 112 6.34 -5.37 -10.42
C THR A 112 7.11 -5.61 -9.13
N MET A 113 8.44 -5.71 -9.18
CA MET A 113 9.26 -5.89 -7.97
C MET A 113 9.22 -4.67 -7.05
N VAL A 114 9.25 -3.47 -7.62
CA VAL A 114 9.10 -2.21 -6.85
C VAL A 114 7.71 -2.14 -6.20
N ASP A 115 6.67 -2.45 -6.94
CA ASP A 115 5.30 -2.44 -6.46
C ASP A 115 5.06 -3.48 -5.35
N CYS A 116 5.61 -4.69 -5.49
CA CYS A 116 5.56 -5.71 -4.43
C CYS A 116 6.27 -5.22 -3.16
N GLY A 117 7.43 -4.59 -3.29
CA GLY A 117 8.15 -3.98 -2.17
C GLY A 117 7.34 -2.88 -1.48
N HIS A 118 6.76 -1.96 -2.27
CA HIS A 118 5.87 -0.91 -1.77
C HIS A 118 4.67 -1.48 -1.02
N LEU A 119 4.00 -2.47 -1.60
CA LEU A 119 2.83 -3.11 -0.99
C LEU A 119 3.20 -3.79 0.33
N LEU A 120 4.31 -4.53 0.38
CA LEU A 120 4.77 -5.18 1.60
C LEU A 120 5.07 -4.15 2.70
N LEU A 121 5.90 -3.15 2.39
CA LEU A 121 6.29 -2.10 3.35
C LEU A 121 5.08 -1.30 3.83
N GLY A 122 4.17 -0.95 2.93
CA GLY A 122 2.95 -0.22 3.24
C GLY A 122 2.05 -0.99 4.22
N HIS A 123 1.81 -2.28 3.98
CA HIS A 123 1.00 -3.11 4.87
C HIS A 123 1.67 -3.35 6.23
N VAL A 124 2.98 -3.55 6.26
CA VAL A 124 3.77 -3.70 7.49
C VAL A 124 3.71 -2.43 8.33
N ALA A 125 3.91 -1.25 7.73
CA ALA A 125 3.84 0.02 8.42
C ALA A 125 2.43 0.32 8.95
N ALA A 126 1.40 0.11 8.11
CA ALA A 126 0.01 0.23 8.55
C ALA A 126 -0.31 -0.74 9.69
N GLY A 127 0.20 -1.96 9.60
CA GLY A 127 0.06 -2.98 10.65
C GLY A 127 0.67 -2.54 11.97
N ALA A 128 1.88 -1.97 11.94
CA ALA A 128 2.54 -1.44 13.14
C ALA A 128 1.70 -0.34 13.81
N VAL A 129 1.19 0.60 13.02
CA VAL A 129 0.35 1.71 13.51
C VAL A 129 -0.96 1.20 14.10
N LEU A 130 -1.70 0.39 13.35
CA LEU A 130 -3.02 -0.11 13.75
C LEU A 130 -2.94 -1.07 14.95
N GLY A 131 -1.90 -1.90 15.03
CA GLY A 131 -1.70 -2.82 16.15
C GLY A 131 -1.17 -2.14 17.40
N GLY A 132 -0.30 -1.15 17.25
CA GLY A 132 0.32 -0.42 18.37
C GLY A 132 -0.52 0.72 18.94
N TRP A 133 -1.45 1.25 18.17
CA TRP A 133 -2.22 2.43 18.58
C TRP A 133 -3.68 2.08 18.85
N LYS A 134 -3.93 1.66 20.05
CA LYS A 134 -5.28 1.30 20.54
C LYS A 134 -6.11 2.49 20.98
#